data_e7a23a6b5854903d0e91f40764d66861
#
_entry.id   e7a23a6b5854903d0e91f40764d66861
#
_cell.length_a   1.000
_cell.length_b   1.000
_cell.length_c   1.000
_cell.angle_alpha   90.00
_cell.angle_beta   90.00
_cell.angle_gamma   90.00
#
_symmetry.space_group_name_H-M   'P 1'
#
loop_
_entity.id
_entity.type
_entity.pdbx_description
1 polymer ?
#
loop_
_entity_poly.entity_id
_entity_poly.type
_entity_poly.pdbx_seq_one_letter_code
_entity_poly.pdbx_strand_id
1 'polypeptide(L)'
;MTTKRESILADIASSLAGTVQVGTRIYRSRVVPLSRGESPAIVIEPTGDTPEYSLRLDRLDWSLGVRVSIIVRSAVPDNAADPIIEDVHSKMMNDLTAGGYAIDVEPGSVSFEQIDADQPAGVIGMNFVVKYRTLLTDLSSG
;
A
#
# COMPACT_ATOMS: atom_id res chain seq x y z
N MET A 1 21.30 8.21 0.31
CA MET A 1 20.63 7.50 1.43
C MET A 1 19.14 7.38 1.16
N THR A 2 18.59 6.27 1.54
CA THR A 2 17.16 6.02 1.34
C THR A 2 16.36 6.61 2.50
N THR A 3 15.29 7.31 2.20
CA THR A 3 14.39 7.83 3.24
C THR A 3 13.62 6.69 3.91
N LYS A 4 13.16 6.90 5.13
CA LYS A 4 12.31 5.93 5.81
C LYS A 4 11.02 5.66 5.04
N ARG A 5 10.45 6.70 4.42
CA ARG A 5 9.26 6.55 3.56
C ARG A 5 9.51 5.53 2.45
N GLU A 6 10.63 5.67 1.75
CA GLU A 6 10.97 4.74 0.66
C GLU A 6 11.20 3.32 1.18
N SER A 7 11.87 3.19 2.32
CA SER A 7 12.09 1.89 2.97
C SER A 7 10.77 1.23 3.38
N ILE A 8 9.82 2.02 3.88
CA ILE A 8 8.48 1.52 4.23
C ILE A 8 7.74 1.03 2.98
N LEU A 9 7.76 1.80 1.90
CA LEU A 9 7.08 1.41 0.66
C LEU A 9 7.71 0.15 0.06
N ALA A 10 9.03 0.05 0.11
CA ALA A 10 9.74 -1.14 -0.37
C ALA A 10 9.41 -2.37 0.48
N ASP A 11 9.32 -2.21 1.79
CA ASP A 11 8.93 -3.30 2.70
C ASP A 11 7.50 -3.78 2.41
N ILE A 12 6.58 -2.85 2.21
CA ILE A 12 5.20 -3.20 1.87
C ILE A 12 5.17 -4.01 0.56
N ALA A 13 5.89 -3.57 -0.47
CA ALA A 13 5.96 -4.30 -1.72
C ALA A 13 6.51 -5.72 -1.54
N SER A 14 7.56 -5.87 -0.73
CA SER A 14 8.12 -7.19 -0.40
C SER A 14 7.13 -8.06 0.36
N SER A 15 6.43 -7.48 1.34
CA SER A 15 5.45 -8.22 2.16
C SER A 15 4.27 -8.71 1.34
N LEU A 16 3.85 -7.95 0.34
CA LEU A 16 2.70 -8.31 -0.50
C LEU A 16 3.07 -9.24 -1.65
N ALA A 17 4.35 -9.43 -1.94
CA ALA A 17 4.77 -10.39 -2.95
C ALA A 17 4.28 -11.80 -2.55
N GLY A 18 3.76 -12.54 -3.53
CA GLY A 18 3.18 -13.86 -3.27
C GLY A 18 1.75 -13.83 -2.76
N THR A 19 1.08 -12.67 -2.77
CA THR A 19 -0.35 -12.59 -2.47
C THR A 19 -1.14 -13.50 -3.40
N VAL A 20 -2.15 -14.16 -2.84
CA VAL A 20 -2.96 -15.15 -3.57
C VAL A 20 -3.46 -14.59 -4.90
N GLN A 21 -3.33 -15.38 -5.97
CA GLN A 21 -3.72 -15.05 -7.35
C GLN A 21 -2.91 -13.92 -8.00
N VAL A 22 -2.15 -13.14 -7.23
CA VAL A 22 -1.36 -12.01 -7.73
C VAL A 22 0.10 -12.41 -8.00
N GLY A 23 0.67 -13.20 -7.10
CA GLY A 23 2.07 -13.63 -7.22
C GLY A 23 3.04 -12.44 -7.20
N THR A 24 3.77 -12.25 -8.29
CA THR A 24 4.78 -11.19 -8.40
C THR A 24 4.26 -9.94 -9.11
N ARG A 25 2.98 -9.88 -9.45
CA ARG A 25 2.40 -8.70 -10.12
C ARG A 25 2.11 -7.59 -9.12
N ILE A 26 3.15 -7.11 -8.48
CA ILE A 26 3.14 -6.02 -7.49
C ILE A 26 3.87 -4.84 -8.12
N TYR A 27 3.17 -3.73 -8.29
CA TYR A 27 3.72 -2.54 -8.94
C TYR A 27 3.69 -1.35 -7.99
N ARG A 28 4.63 -0.43 -8.18
CA ARG A 28 4.69 0.79 -7.37
C ARG A 28 4.40 2.01 -8.24
N SER A 29 3.37 2.77 -7.85
CA SER A 29 3.00 4.06 -8.49
C SER A 29 2.93 3.97 -10.01
N ARG A 30 2.36 2.87 -10.50
CA ARG A 30 2.29 2.62 -11.94
C ARG A 30 1.19 3.49 -12.56
N VAL A 31 1.55 4.29 -13.54
CA VAL A 31 0.62 5.17 -14.25
C VAL A 31 0.16 4.59 -15.59
N VAL A 32 0.84 3.56 -16.09
CA VAL A 32 0.50 2.89 -17.35
C VAL A 32 -0.58 1.85 -17.09
N PRO A 33 -1.67 1.79 -17.88
CA PRO A 33 -2.70 0.78 -17.70
C PRO A 33 -2.15 -0.64 -17.76
N LEU A 34 -2.72 -1.52 -16.95
CA LEU A 34 -2.34 -2.92 -16.94
C LEU A 34 -2.92 -3.64 -18.16
N SER A 35 -2.14 -4.53 -18.76
CA SER A 35 -2.63 -5.41 -19.81
C SER A 35 -3.46 -6.54 -19.21
N ARG A 36 -4.20 -7.28 -20.07
CA ARG A 36 -5.03 -8.40 -19.63
C ARG A 36 -4.22 -9.49 -18.90
N GLY A 37 -2.99 -9.73 -19.35
CA GLY A 37 -2.11 -10.72 -18.73
C GLY A 37 -1.55 -10.30 -17.38
N GLU A 38 -1.75 -9.05 -16.98
CA GLU A 38 -1.27 -8.51 -15.71
C GLU A 38 -2.36 -8.46 -14.63
N SER A 39 -3.47 -9.15 -14.82
CA SER A 39 -4.57 -9.20 -13.86
C SER A 39 -4.67 -10.63 -13.24
N PRO A 40 -5.00 -10.75 -11.94
CA PRO A 40 -5.08 -9.67 -10.96
C PRO A 40 -3.70 -9.11 -10.60
N ALA A 41 -3.69 -7.86 -10.19
CA ALA A 41 -2.45 -7.17 -9.85
C ALA A 41 -2.67 -6.24 -8.65
N ILE A 42 -1.58 -5.87 -8.00
CA ILE A 42 -1.58 -4.90 -6.91
C ILE A 42 -0.72 -3.71 -7.30
N VAL A 43 -1.22 -2.51 -7.07
CA VAL A 43 -0.46 -1.27 -7.24
C VAL A 43 -0.38 -0.58 -5.89
N ILE A 44 0.83 -0.30 -5.43
CA ILE A 44 1.09 0.37 -4.15
C ILE A 44 1.51 1.80 -4.45
N GLU A 45 0.84 2.77 -3.84
CA GLU A 45 1.19 4.17 -4.03
C GLU A 45 1.01 4.97 -2.75
N PRO A 46 1.90 5.94 -2.47
CA PRO A 46 1.67 6.89 -1.39
C PRO A 46 0.59 7.89 -1.82
N THR A 47 -0.27 8.27 -0.88
CA THR A 47 -1.33 9.25 -1.13
C THR A 47 -1.03 10.60 -0.51
N GLY A 48 -0.11 10.65 0.43
CA GLY A 48 0.31 11.87 1.11
C GLY A 48 1.09 11.52 2.35
N ASP A 49 1.83 12.48 2.86
CA ASP A 49 2.65 12.28 4.05
C ASP A 49 2.67 13.58 4.84
N THR A 50 2.17 13.54 6.07
CA THR A 50 1.97 14.73 6.89
C THR A 50 2.79 14.64 8.17
N PRO A 51 3.65 15.63 8.42
CA PRO A 51 4.45 15.63 9.64
C PRO A 51 3.78 16.38 10.78
N GLU A 52 4.10 15.96 12.00
CA GLU A 52 3.80 16.69 13.23
C GLU A 52 5.06 16.73 14.07
N TYR A 53 5.22 17.77 14.88
CA TYR A 53 6.32 17.77 15.85
C TYR A 53 6.04 16.70 16.90
N SER A 54 7.05 15.87 17.14
CA SER A 54 7.03 14.90 18.22
C SER A 54 7.08 15.61 19.57
N LEU A 55 6.78 14.91 20.65
CA LEU A 55 7.02 15.40 22.01
C LEU A 55 8.47 15.80 22.21
N ARG A 56 9.38 15.17 21.47
CA ARG A 56 10.78 15.60 21.38
C ARG A 56 10.90 16.55 20.19
N LEU A 57 11.29 17.78 20.44
CA LEU A 57 11.32 18.84 19.42
C LEU A 57 12.34 18.61 18.30
N ASP A 58 13.24 17.65 18.44
CA ASP A 58 14.22 17.28 17.43
C ASP A 58 13.74 16.15 16.51
N ARG A 59 12.47 15.75 16.63
CA ARG A 59 11.87 14.65 15.86
C ARG A 59 10.58 15.10 15.19
N LEU A 60 10.28 14.46 14.08
CA LEU A 60 8.99 14.59 13.39
C LEU A 60 8.28 13.26 13.39
N ASP A 61 7.00 13.27 13.70
CA ASP A 61 6.13 12.12 13.57
C ASP A 61 5.31 12.27 12.28
N TRP A 62 5.45 11.32 11.39
CA TRP A 62 4.82 11.34 10.07
C TRP A 62 3.62 10.40 10.02
N SER A 63 2.61 10.81 9.25
CA SER A 63 1.47 9.96 8.90
C SER A 63 1.47 9.79 7.39
N LEU A 64 1.92 8.63 6.94
CA LEU A 64 1.99 8.29 5.52
C LEU A 64 0.73 7.56 5.11
N GLY A 65 -0.02 8.15 4.19
CA GLY A 65 -1.12 7.45 3.54
C GLY A 65 -0.56 6.55 2.44
N VAL A 66 -0.96 5.29 2.48
CA VAL A 66 -0.60 4.31 1.46
C VAL A 66 -1.87 3.69 0.93
N ARG A 67 -2.04 3.71 -0.39
CA ARG A 67 -3.13 3.02 -1.05
C ARG A 67 -2.59 1.75 -1.70
N VAL A 68 -3.20 0.63 -1.34
CA VAL A 68 -2.96 -0.66 -1.98
C VAL A 68 -4.16 -0.94 -2.87
N SER A 69 -3.98 -0.79 -4.17
CA SER A 69 -5.06 -0.98 -5.15
C SER A 69 -4.97 -2.38 -5.73
N ILE A 70 -6.07 -3.12 -5.65
CA ILE A 70 -6.21 -4.45 -6.25
C ILE A 70 -7.01 -4.29 -7.54
N ILE A 71 -6.42 -4.68 -8.66
CA ILE A 71 -7.06 -4.57 -9.98
C ILE A 71 -7.42 -5.97 -10.45
N VAL A 72 -8.70 -6.20 -10.69
CA VAL A 72 -9.24 -7.51 -11.06
C VAL A 72 -10.13 -7.37 -12.29
N ARG A 73 -9.91 -8.21 -13.29
CA ARG A 73 -10.79 -8.30 -14.45
C ARG A 73 -11.72 -9.49 -14.24
N SER A 74 -13.00 -9.20 -14.02
CA SER A 74 -14.01 -10.21 -13.74
C SER A 74 -15.39 -9.62 -13.95
N ALA A 75 -16.36 -10.47 -14.22
CA ALA A 75 -17.77 -10.06 -14.29
C ALA A 75 -18.32 -9.63 -12.93
N VAL A 76 -17.73 -10.16 -11.84
CA VAL A 76 -18.07 -9.78 -10.45
C VAL A 76 -16.78 -9.44 -9.73
N PRO A 77 -16.24 -8.21 -9.96
CA PRO A 77 -14.89 -7.86 -9.45
C PRO A 77 -14.76 -7.90 -7.94
N ASP A 78 -15.76 -7.47 -7.20
CA ASP A 78 -15.73 -7.46 -5.74
C ASP A 78 -15.62 -8.87 -5.16
N ASN A 79 -16.36 -9.82 -5.74
CA ASN A 79 -16.27 -11.21 -5.32
C ASN A 79 -14.90 -11.84 -5.68
N ALA A 80 -14.43 -11.56 -6.89
CA ALA A 80 -13.14 -12.08 -7.34
C ALA A 80 -11.97 -11.53 -6.53
N ALA A 81 -12.08 -10.30 -6.06
CA ALA A 81 -11.04 -9.65 -5.26
C ALA A 81 -11.05 -10.06 -3.78
N ASP A 82 -12.13 -10.62 -3.29
CA ASP A 82 -12.28 -10.89 -1.85
C ASP A 82 -11.14 -11.69 -1.23
N PRO A 83 -10.68 -12.82 -1.79
CA PRO A 83 -9.53 -13.53 -1.23
C PRO A 83 -8.25 -12.71 -1.25
N ILE A 84 -8.10 -11.84 -2.23
CA ILE A 84 -6.92 -10.96 -2.34
C ILE A 84 -6.97 -9.89 -1.26
N ILE A 85 -8.15 -9.30 -1.03
CA ILE A 85 -8.38 -8.32 0.04
C ILE A 85 -8.02 -8.91 1.40
N GLU A 86 -8.50 -10.13 1.67
CA GLU A 86 -8.22 -10.83 2.92
C GLU A 86 -6.72 -11.06 3.11
N ASP A 87 -6.03 -11.51 2.06
CA ASP A 87 -4.60 -11.78 2.13
C ASP A 87 -3.77 -10.50 2.31
N VAL A 88 -4.12 -9.43 1.60
CA VAL A 88 -3.47 -8.12 1.76
C VAL A 88 -3.65 -7.60 3.18
N HIS A 89 -4.87 -7.65 3.70
CA HIS A 89 -5.16 -7.19 5.05
C HIS A 89 -4.32 -7.95 6.08
N SER A 90 -4.29 -9.27 5.97
CA SER A 90 -3.52 -10.12 6.89
C SER A 90 -2.03 -9.79 6.84
N LYS A 91 -1.47 -9.61 5.65
CA LYS A 91 -0.04 -9.30 5.49
C LYS A 91 0.30 -7.92 6.04
N MET A 92 -0.55 -6.93 5.78
CA MET A 92 -0.33 -5.57 6.30
C MET A 92 -0.41 -5.54 7.83
N MET A 93 -1.37 -6.23 8.41
CA MET A 93 -1.57 -6.24 9.86
C MET A 93 -0.57 -7.11 10.60
N ASN A 94 0.11 -8.02 9.91
CA ASN A 94 1.17 -8.82 10.51
C ASN A 94 2.54 -8.13 10.52
N ASP A 95 2.67 -6.98 9.86
CA ASP A 95 3.92 -6.22 9.80
C ASP A 95 3.68 -4.76 10.21
N LEU A 96 3.27 -4.56 11.45
CA LEU A 96 2.87 -3.25 11.97
C LEU A 96 4.04 -2.25 12.07
N THR A 97 5.27 -2.73 11.99
CA THR A 97 6.45 -1.86 11.99
C THR A 97 7.06 -1.69 10.62
N ALA A 98 6.44 -2.26 9.58
CA ALA A 98 6.93 -2.20 8.21
C ALA A 98 8.44 -2.48 8.12
N GLY A 99 8.83 -3.67 8.60
CA GLY A 99 10.22 -4.09 8.60
C GLY A 99 11.09 -3.37 9.62
N GLY A 100 10.50 -2.69 10.59
CA GLY A 100 11.22 -1.93 11.61
C GLY A 100 11.39 -0.45 11.29
N TYR A 101 10.88 0.02 10.15
CA TYR A 101 10.98 1.43 9.76
C TYR A 101 9.83 2.29 10.26
N ALA A 102 8.73 1.67 10.70
CA ALA A 102 7.53 2.36 11.16
C ALA A 102 7.24 2.07 12.62
N ILE A 103 6.37 2.90 13.20
CA ILE A 103 5.87 2.75 14.57
C ILE A 103 4.61 1.90 14.55
N ASP A 104 3.73 2.14 13.59
CA ASP A 104 2.44 1.46 13.50
C ASP A 104 1.87 1.55 12.10
N VAL A 105 1.01 0.60 11.75
CA VAL A 105 0.24 0.58 10.50
C VAL A 105 -1.22 0.46 10.87
N GLU A 106 -2.04 1.43 10.45
CA GLU A 106 -3.47 1.46 10.73
C GLU A 106 -4.27 1.23 9.46
N PRO A 107 -5.27 0.33 9.48
CA PRO A 107 -6.15 0.16 8.33
C PRO A 107 -7.10 1.35 8.22
N GLY A 108 -7.38 1.75 6.99
CA GLY A 108 -8.34 2.80 6.69
C GLY A 108 -9.52 2.28 5.90
N SER A 109 -10.13 3.14 5.11
CA SER A 109 -11.28 2.79 4.30
C SER A 109 -10.90 1.92 3.10
N VAL A 110 -11.86 1.12 2.65
CA VAL A 110 -11.74 0.33 1.42
C VAL A 110 -12.76 0.88 0.44
N SER A 111 -12.31 1.25 -0.76
CA SER A 111 -13.17 1.79 -1.80
C SER A 111 -13.28 0.79 -2.96
N PHE A 112 -14.43 0.81 -3.63
CA PHE A 112 -14.71 -0.07 -4.76
C PHE A 112 -15.07 0.79 -5.97
N GLU A 113 -14.37 0.57 -7.08
CA GLU A 113 -14.61 1.27 -8.32
C GLU A 113 -14.67 0.25 -9.44
N GLN A 114 -15.66 0.40 -10.33
CA GLN A 114 -15.80 -0.46 -11.50
C GLN A 114 -15.41 0.32 -12.75
N ILE A 115 -14.66 -0.33 -13.62
CA ILE A 115 -14.26 0.21 -14.91
C ILE A 115 -15.01 -0.55 -15.98
N ASP A 116 -15.80 0.18 -16.76
CA ASP A 116 -16.54 -0.37 -17.88
C ASP A 116 -15.61 -0.41 -19.10
N ALA A 117 -15.31 -1.62 -19.54
CA ALA A 117 -14.38 -1.88 -20.63
C ALA A 117 -14.83 -3.15 -21.36
N ASP A 118 -14.10 -3.56 -22.41
CA ASP A 118 -14.37 -4.80 -23.14
C ASP A 118 -14.49 -5.99 -22.19
N GLN A 119 -13.64 -6.03 -21.19
CA GLN A 119 -13.77 -6.96 -20.08
C GLN A 119 -13.93 -6.13 -18.80
N PRO A 120 -15.02 -6.32 -18.06
CA PRO A 120 -15.24 -5.57 -16.82
C PRO A 120 -14.06 -5.72 -15.88
N ALA A 121 -13.70 -4.62 -15.24
CA ALA A 121 -12.61 -4.59 -14.26
C ALA A 121 -13.07 -3.86 -13.02
N GLY A 122 -12.52 -4.24 -11.88
CA GLY A 122 -12.72 -3.54 -10.63
C GLY A 122 -11.39 -3.09 -10.06
N VAL A 123 -11.39 -1.95 -9.41
CA VAL A 123 -10.28 -1.44 -8.64
C VAL A 123 -10.73 -1.31 -7.20
N ILE A 124 -10.10 -2.07 -6.32
CA ILE A 124 -10.38 -2.02 -4.90
C ILE A 124 -9.22 -1.29 -4.24
N GLY A 125 -9.47 -0.11 -3.70
CA GLY A 125 -8.47 0.70 -3.03
C GLY A 125 -8.51 0.47 -1.53
N MET A 126 -7.48 -0.19 -1.00
CA MET A 126 -7.31 -0.37 0.44
C MET A 126 -6.38 0.70 0.96
N ASN A 127 -6.89 1.55 1.85
CA ASN A 127 -6.11 2.66 2.39
C ASN A 127 -5.54 2.29 3.76
N PHE A 128 -4.28 2.64 3.98
CA PHE A 128 -3.58 2.44 5.25
C PHE A 128 -2.89 3.72 5.64
N VAL A 129 -2.70 3.91 6.93
CA VAL A 129 -1.89 5.00 7.47
C VAL A 129 -0.71 4.39 8.20
N VAL A 130 0.48 4.75 7.77
CA VAL A 130 1.72 4.26 8.38
C VAL A 130 2.32 5.40 9.20
N LYS A 131 2.49 5.15 10.49
CA LYS A 131 3.10 6.11 11.42
C LYS A 131 4.58 5.82 11.53
N TYR A 132 5.41 6.83 11.31
CA TYR A 132 6.86 6.67 11.47
C TYR A 132 7.48 7.98 11.96
N ARG A 133 8.72 7.91 12.38
CA ARG A 133 9.42 9.04 12.99
C ARG A 133 10.75 9.26 12.31
N THR A 134 11.11 10.53 12.12
CA THR A 134 12.42 10.91 11.61
C THR A 134 13.06 11.97 12.49
N LEU A 135 14.35 12.20 12.29
CA LEU A 135 15.00 13.41 12.79
C LEU A 135 14.41 14.62 12.06
N LEU A 136 14.50 15.78 12.70
CA LEU A 136 14.01 17.03 12.10
C LEU A 136 14.70 17.34 10.77
N THR A 137 15.98 17.02 10.66
CA THR A 137 16.82 17.36 9.49
C THR A 137 17.21 16.16 8.64
N ASP A 138 16.81 14.95 8.99
CA ASP A 138 17.22 13.74 8.28
C ASP A 138 16.07 12.76 8.17
N LEU A 139 15.54 12.61 6.95
CA LEU A 139 14.40 11.72 6.65
C LEU A 139 14.78 10.24 6.65
N SER A 140 16.05 9.90 6.80
CA SER A 140 16.51 8.51 6.76
C SER A 140 16.76 7.92 8.16
N SER A 141 16.70 8.72 9.20
CA SER A 141 16.96 8.27 10.57
C SER A 141 16.01 8.90 11.58
N GLY A 142 16.05 8.39 12.76
CA GLY A 142 15.19 8.76 13.86
C GLY A 142 14.67 7.57 14.60
#